data_6eb8e6673dbe9503760799fac92a74c1
#
_entry.id   6eb8e6673dbe9503760799fac92a74c1
#
_cell.length_a   1.000
_cell.length_b   1.000
_cell.length_c   1.000
_cell.angle_alpha   90.00
_cell.angle_beta   90.00
_cell.angle_gamma   90.00
#
_symmetry.space_group_name_H-M   'P 1'
#
loop_
_entity.id
_entity.type
_entity.pdbx_description
1 polymer ?
#
loop_
_entity_poly.entity_id
_entity_poly.type
_entity_poly.pdbx_seq_one_letter_code
_entity_poly.pdbx_strand_id
1 'polypeptide(L)'
;SSAASDVYKRQVRCVDINPFIPYGIDADTMRLLDLFLVSCLIDDSPLCDEAGQNRNEINLQRMINRGREPNLTLLSASGAETPMQSLAQPVLERMAEIAEWFTSEDSADDYRRVAAEAQQKFIDPDQTLSARMLREMEESGLSYSQLALRYSRQWHAQHLSDPLSEAASAQLKIEAEQSIQRQHAIEAQDSESFEDYLSLFYQQYQSNEA
;
A
#
# COMPACT_ATOMS: atom_id res chain seq x y z
N SER A 1 6.68 -25.96 -3.52
CA SER A 1 6.89 -24.84 -4.46
C SER A 1 6.24 -23.53 -4.01
N SER A 2 5.23 -23.55 -3.13
CA SER A 2 4.55 -22.34 -2.68
C SER A 2 5.43 -21.42 -1.82
N ALA A 3 6.24 -21.97 -0.92
CA ALA A 3 7.13 -21.16 -0.07
C ALA A 3 8.14 -20.33 -0.88
N ALA A 4 8.69 -20.86 -1.97
CA ALA A 4 9.61 -20.11 -2.83
C ALA A 4 8.90 -19.00 -3.62
N SER A 5 7.63 -19.20 -4.01
CA SER A 5 6.85 -18.17 -4.69
C SER A 5 6.43 -17.04 -3.73
N ASP A 6 6.17 -17.34 -2.46
CA ASP A 6 5.77 -16.37 -1.45
C ASP A 6 6.91 -15.43 -1.04
N VAL A 7 8.16 -15.86 -1.16
CA VAL A 7 9.35 -15.03 -0.91
C VAL A 7 9.45 -13.84 -1.89
N TYR A 8 8.92 -13.99 -3.10
CA TYR A 8 9.00 -12.96 -4.14
C TYR A 8 7.75 -12.09 -4.30
N LYS A 9 6.64 -12.44 -3.62
CA LYS A 9 5.43 -11.62 -3.63
C LYS A 9 5.36 -10.75 -2.38
N ARG A 10 5.83 -9.52 -2.50
CA ARG A 10 5.63 -8.47 -1.51
C ARG A 10 4.58 -7.51 -2.04
N GLN A 11 3.41 -7.48 -1.40
CA GLN A 11 2.33 -6.55 -1.75
C GLN A 11 1.98 -5.70 -0.55
N VAL A 12 2.03 -4.39 -0.72
CA VAL A 12 1.50 -3.45 0.27
C VAL A 12 0.01 -3.27 -0.02
N ARG A 13 -0.85 -3.73 0.88
CA ARG A 13 -2.32 -3.66 0.74
C ARG A 13 -2.99 -2.70 1.71
N CYS A 14 -2.22 -2.04 2.56
CA CYS A 14 -2.73 -1.16 3.62
C CYS A 14 -2.67 0.32 3.25
N VAL A 15 -2.41 0.66 1.99
CA VAL A 15 -2.43 2.04 1.51
C VAL A 15 -3.81 2.36 0.95
N ASP A 16 -4.46 3.34 1.55
CA ASP A 16 -5.75 3.83 1.08
C ASP A 16 -5.60 4.62 -0.22
N ILE A 17 -6.63 4.56 -1.06
CA ILE A 17 -6.70 5.40 -2.25
C ILE A 17 -6.80 6.86 -1.83
N ASN A 18 -5.89 7.70 -2.34
CA ASN A 18 -5.94 9.14 -2.15
C ASN A 18 -6.96 9.77 -3.14
N PRO A 19 -8.12 10.24 -2.66
CA PRO A 19 -9.17 10.77 -3.54
C PRO A 19 -8.81 12.14 -4.14
N PHE A 20 -7.77 12.80 -3.63
CA PHE A 20 -7.36 14.15 -4.01
C PHE A 20 -6.45 14.19 -5.23
N ILE A 21 -6.12 13.03 -5.78
CA ILE A 21 -5.25 12.89 -6.96
C ILE A 21 -5.87 11.93 -7.98
N PRO A 22 -5.56 12.10 -9.29
CA PRO A 22 -6.27 11.40 -10.37
C PRO A 22 -6.20 9.88 -10.31
N TYR A 23 -5.04 9.33 -9.92
CA TYR A 23 -4.78 7.88 -9.95
C TYR A 23 -4.87 7.21 -8.58
N GLY A 24 -5.21 7.98 -7.52
CA GLY A 24 -5.31 7.47 -6.15
C GLY A 24 -3.99 7.16 -5.47
N ILE A 25 -2.90 7.18 -6.19
CA ILE A 25 -1.52 7.05 -5.72
C ILE A 25 -0.62 8.00 -6.53
N ASP A 26 0.39 8.56 -5.91
CA ASP A 26 1.38 9.45 -6.53
C ASP A 26 2.82 8.96 -6.30
N ALA A 27 3.75 9.66 -6.92
CA ALA A 27 5.17 9.37 -6.77
C ALA A 27 5.65 9.53 -5.32
N ASP A 28 5.07 10.45 -4.55
CA ASP A 28 5.42 10.67 -3.15
C ASP A 28 4.98 9.51 -2.25
N THR A 29 3.80 8.97 -2.50
CA THR A 29 3.35 7.74 -1.82
C THR A 29 4.27 6.56 -2.16
N MET A 30 4.70 6.42 -3.42
CA MET A 30 5.65 5.36 -3.81
C MET A 30 7.01 5.55 -3.13
N ARG A 31 7.56 6.77 -3.10
CA ARG A 31 8.81 7.07 -2.39
C ARG A 31 8.72 6.77 -0.89
N LEU A 32 7.59 7.10 -0.27
CA LEU A 32 7.36 6.78 1.14
C LEU A 32 7.40 5.28 1.38
N LEU A 33 6.77 4.50 0.50
CA LEU A 33 6.80 3.04 0.57
C LEU A 33 8.20 2.48 0.34
N ASP A 34 8.97 3.03 -0.59
CA ASP A 34 10.36 2.64 -0.80
C ASP A 34 11.20 2.82 0.47
N LEU A 35 11.12 4.01 1.11
CA LEU A 35 11.82 4.28 2.37
C LEU A 35 11.40 3.31 3.47
N PHE A 36 10.11 3.07 3.61
CA PHE A 36 9.58 2.15 4.61
C PHE A 36 9.99 0.70 4.35
N LEU A 37 9.92 0.23 3.11
CA LEU A 37 10.31 -1.15 2.77
C LEU A 37 11.80 -1.38 2.93
N VAL A 38 12.63 -0.38 2.60
CA VAL A 38 14.07 -0.46 2.83
C VAL A 38 14.37 -0.46 4.33
N SER A 39 13.67 0.35 5.15
CA SER A 39 13.82 0.30 6.61
C SER A 39 13.47 -1.10 7.17
N CYS A 40 12.38 -1.70 6.70
CA CYS A 40 11.99 -3.06 7.09
C CYS A 40 13.01 -4.14 6.66
N LEU A 41 13.80 -3.89 5.60
CA LEU A 41 14.83 -4.81 5.14
C LEU A 41 16.10 -4.75 6.01
N ILE A 42 16.40 -3.58 6.55
CA ILE A 42 17.64 -3.30 7.29
C ILE A 42 17.46 -3.57 8.79
N ASP A 43 16.30 -3.24 9.33
CA ASP A 43 16.00 -3.41 10.74
C ASP A 43 15.78 -4.89 11.08
N ASP A 44 16.10 -5.25 12.33
CA ASP A 44 15.86 -6.60 12.83
C ASP A 44 14.39 -6.98 12.71
N SER A 45 14.15 -8.18 12.19
CA SER A 45 12.80 -8.73 12.02
C SER A 45 12.65 -10.01 12.88
N PRO A 46 12.35 -9.89 14.18
CA PRO A 46 12.15 -11.03 15.04
C PRO A 46 10.92 -11.84 14.62
N LEU A 47 10.93 -13.14 14.94
CA LEU A 47 9.78 -14.01 14.70
C LEU A 47 8.54 -13.48 15.43
N CYS A 48 7.44 -13.41 14.71
CA CYS A 48 6.15 -13.00 15.26
C CYS A 48 5.43 -14.25 15.78
N ASP A 49 5.39 -14.41 17.08
CA ASP A 49 4.61 -15.44 17.76
C ASP A 49 3.12 -15.07 17.85
N GLU A 50 2.30 -15.98 18.40
CA GLU A 50 0.86 -15.76 18.57
C GLU A 50 0.56 -14.50 19.41
N ALA A 51 1.33 -14.25 20.47
CA ALA A 51 1.19 -13.04 21.28
C ALA A 51 1.54 -11.78 20.48
N GLY A 52 2.54 -11.86 19.61
CA GLY A 52 2.91 -10.79 18.67
C GLY A 52 1.80 -10.50 17.66
N GLN A 53 1.22 -11.55 17.08
CA GLN A 53 0.09 -11.40 16.14
C GLN A 53 -1.11 -10.72 16.81
N ASN A 54 -1.47 -11.15 18.02
CA ASN A 54 -2.58 -10.53 18.77
C ASN A 54 -2.30 -9.04 19.09
N ARG A 55 -1.07 -8.70 19.50
CA ARG A 55 -0.69 -7.29 19.71
C ARG A 55 -0.80 -6.47 18.42
N ASN A 56 -0.34 -7.02 17.30
CA ASN A 56 -0.42 -6.34 16.00
C ASN A 56 -1.87 -6.09 15.59
N GLU A 57 -2.77 -7.05 15.81
CA GLU A 57 -4.20 -6.88 15.52
C GLU A 57 -4.83 -5.80 16.40
N ILE A 58 -4.56 -5.81 17.70
CA ILE A 58 -5.03 -4.77 18.64
C ILE A 58 -4.52 -3.39 18.18
N ASN A 59 -3.24 -3.27 17.85
CA ASN A 59 -2.65 -2.02 17.40
C ASN A 59 -3.25 -1.56 16.07
N LEU A 60 -3.47 -2.47 15.12
CA LEU A 60 -4.12 -2.17 13.85
C LEU A 60 -5.53 -1.61 14.06
N GLN A 61 -6.33 -2.24 14.92
CA GLN A 61 -7.68 -1.77 15.26
C GLN A 61 -7.66 -0.39 15.94
N ARG A 62 -6.68 -0.14 16.82
CA ARG A 62 -6.49 1.19 17.43
C ARG A 62 -6.15 2.24 16.38
N MET A 63 -5.23 1.93 15.46
CA MET A 63 -4.85 2.85 14.38
C MET A 63 -6.02 3.15 13.43
N ILE A 64 -6.79 2.14 13.02
CA ILE A 64 -7.94 2.31 12.14
C ILE A 64 -8.99 3.23 12.78
N ASN A 65 -9.31 3.02 14.05
CA ASN A 65 -10.43 3.70 14.71
C ASN A 65 -10.03 5.00 15.41
N ARG A 66 -8.77 5.14 15.82
CA ARG A 66 -8.30 6.20 16.73
C ARG A 66 -6.97 6.83 16.31
N GLY A 67 -6.45 6.54 15.12
CA GLY A 67 -5.08 6.91 14.68
C GLY A 67 -4.73 8.39 14.78
N ARG A 68 -5.72 9.29 14.83
CA ARG A 68 -5.54 10.74 15.01
C ARG A 68 -5.88 11.24 16.42
N GLU A 69 -6.18 10.32 17.35
CA GLU A 69 -6.50 10.69 18.72
C GLU A 69 -5.25 11.19 19.45
N PRO A 70 -5.33 12.33 20.16
CA PRO A 70 -4.23 12.83 20.97
C PRO A 70 -3.81 11.79 22.02
N ASN A 71 -2.50 11.60 22.18
CA ASN A 71 -1.91 10.67 23.17
C ASN A 71 -2.32 9.20 22.99
N LEU A 72 -2.65 8.78 21.76
CA LEU A 72 -2.91 7.37 21.48
C LEU A 72 -1.71 6.52 21.91
N THR A 73 -2.00 5.42 22.64
CA THR A 73 -1.02 4.40 22.98
C THR A 73 -1.23 3.14 22.15
N LEU A 74 -0.14 2.47 21.85
CA LEU A 74 -0.08 1.17 21.19
C LEU A 74 0.70 0.20 22.09
N LEU A 75 0.51 -1.09 21.86
CA LEU A 75 1.27 -2.13 22.56
C LEU A 75 2.65 -2.27 21.92
N SER A 76 3.70 -2.07 22.71
CA SER A 76 5.09 -2.34 22.31
C SER A 76 5.38 -3.84 22.16
N ALA A 77 6.57 -4.19 21.71
CA ALA A 77 7.02 -5.58 21.63
C ALA A 77 6.93 -6.33 22.98
N SER A 78 7.12 -5.63 24.10
CA SER A 78 6.96 -6.20 25.45
C SER A 78 5.50 -6.30 25.92
N GLY A 79 4.54 -5.79 25.15
CA GLY A 79 3.12 -5.69 25.54
C GLY A 79 2.79 -4.47 26.39
N ALA A 80 3.74 -3.58 26.64
CA ALA A 80 3.51 -2.37 27.42
C ALA A 80 2.79 -1.30 26.57
N GLU A 81 1.85 -0.58 27.21
CA GLU A 81 1.21 0.60 26.63
C GLU A 81 2.26 1.71 26.42
N THR A 82 2.49 2.06 25.16
CA THR A 82 3.54 3.00 24.76
C THR A 82 2.94 4.06 23.85
N PRO A 83 3.25 5.36 24.02
CA PRO A 83 2.78 6.39 23.11
C PRO A 83 3.10 6.04 21.65
N MET A 84 2.12 6.17 20.77
CA MET A 84 2.28 5.88 19.33
C MET A 84 3.48 6.63 18.74
N GLN A 85 3.65 7.89 19.10
CA GLN A 85 4.77 8.71 18.63
C GLN A 85 6.13 8.12 19.01
N SER A 86 6.26 7.59 20.23
CA SER A 86 7.51 6.95 20.70
C SER A 86 7.84 5.67 19.92
N LEU A 87 6.82 4.94 19.44
CA LEU A 87 7.01 3.75 18.60
C LEU A 87 7.29 4.12 17.14
N ALA A 88 6.70 5.21 16.64
CA ALA A 88 6.89 5.66 15.28
C ALA A 88 8.23 6.37 15.06
N GLN A 89 8.72 7.11 16.06
CA GLN A 89 9.91 7.94 15.96
C GLN A 89 11.14 7.20 15.42
N PRO A 90 11.54 6.01 15.94
CA PRO A 90 12.69 5.29 15.41
C PRO A 90 12.55 4.91 13.93
N VAL A 91 11.33 4.54 13.50
CA VAL A 91 11.05 4.19 12.11
C VAL A 91 11.18 5.41 11.20
N LEU A 92 10.64 6.55 11.62
CA LEU A 92 10.71 7.80 10.87
C LEU A 92 12.14 8.33 10.77
N GLU A 93 12.93 8.22 11.84
CA GLU A 93 14.35 8.56 11.85
C GLU A 93 15.13 7.67 10.88
N ARG A 94 14.88 6.36 10.91
CA ARG A 94 15.49 5.42 9.98
C ARG A 94 15.14 5.73 8.51
N MET A 95 13.89 6.05 8.23
CA MET A 95 13.46 6.45 6.89
C MET A 95 14.16 7.74 6.43
N ALA A 96 14.36 8.71 7.32
CA ALA A 96 15.10 9.93 7.02
C ALA A 96 16.59 9.65 6.73
N GLU A 97 17.24 8.76 7.50
CA GLU A 97 18.63 8.30 7.22
C GLU A 97 18.72 7.62 5.85
N ILE A 98 17.75 6.73 5.52
CA ILE A 98 17.72 6.03 4.23
C ILE A 98 17.51 7.01 3.08
N ALA A 99 16.72 8.07 3.27
CA ALA A 99 16.52 9.09 2.24
C ALA A 99 17.83 9.75 1.78
N GLU A 100 18.84 9.82 2.67
CA GLU A 100 20.18 10.33 2.30
C GLU A 100 20.98 9.38 1.40
N TRP A 101 20.55 8.12 1.27
CA TRP A 101 21.23 7.14 0.39
C TRP A 101 20.77 7.26 -1.07
N PHE A 102 19.62 7.87 -1.31
CA PHE A 102 19.11 8.14 -2.65
C PHE A 102 19.78 9.41 -3.18
N THR A 103 20.94 9.24 -3.84
CA THR A 103 21.82 10.33 -4.27
C THR A 103 21.69 10.72 -5.75
N SER A 104 20.72 10.16 -6.49
CA SER A 104 20.53 10.57 -7.88
C SER A 104 20.05 12.03 -7.93
N GLU A 105 20.68 12.84 -8.78
CA GLU A 105 20.45 14.29 -8.88
C GLU A 105 18.98 14.67 -9.09
N ASP A 106 18.20 13.78 -9.71
CA ASP A 106 16.80 14.04 -10.05
C ASP A 106 15.77 13.68 -8.95
N SER A 107 16.16 12.96 -7.89
CA SER A 107 15.19 12.42 -6.92
C SER A 107 15.59 12.52 -5.44
N ALA A 108 16.83 12.87 -5.12
CA ALA A 108 17.32 12.90 -3.73
C ALA A 108 16.52 13.87 -2.85
N ASP A 109 16.23 15.07 -3.34
CA ASP A 109 15.47 16.07 -2.60
C ASP A 109 14.02 15.65 -2.38
N ASP A 110 13.44 14.88 -3.30
CA ASP A 110 12.10 14.35 -3.16
C ASP A 110 11.98 13.31 -2.05
N TYR A 111 12.95 12.40 -1.91
CA TYR A 111 12.96 11.42 -0.82
C TYR A 111 13.11 12.08 0.55
N ARG A 112 13.98 13.09 0.69
CA ARG A 112 14.12 13.89 1.92
C ARG A 112 12.85 14.63 2.28
N ARG A 113 12.22 15.27 1.29
CA ARG A 113 10.94 15.97 1.47
C ARG A 113 9.86 15.01 1.94
N VAL A 114 9.71 13.85 1.30
CA VAL A 114 8.71 12.84 1.66
C VAL A 114 8.92 12.30 3.07
N ALA A 115 10.16 12.03 3.48
CA ALA A 115 10.49 11.62 4.83
C ALA A 115 10.10 12.71 5.86
N ALA A 116 10.42 13.98 5.58
CA ALA A 116 10.06 15.11 6.44
C ALA A 116 8.53 15.28 6.54
N GLU A 117 7.79 15.16 5.44
CA GLU A 117 6.33 15.23 5.42
C GLU A 117 5.69 14.08 6.22
N ALA A 118 6.26 12.88 6.16
CA ALA A 118 5.82 11.77 6.99
C ALA A 118 5.96 12.08 8.49
N GLN A 119 7.09 12.64 8.91
CA GLN A 119 7.28 13.08 10.30
C GLN A 119 6.25 14.14 10.71
N GLN A 120 5.97 15.12 9.85
CA GLN A 120 5.00 16.19 10.14
C GLN A 120 3.58 15.64 10.39
N LYS A 121 3.15 14.60 9.68
CA LYS A 121 1.84 13.97 9.91
C LYS A 121 1.70 13.29 11.27
N PHE A 122 2.80 12.87 11.90
CA PHE A 122 2.82 12.37 13.27
C PHE A 122 2.83 13.48 14.32
N ILE A 123 3.43 14.63 14.00
CA ILE A 123 3.44 15.81 14.87
C ILE A 123 2.08 16.50 14.83
N ASP A 124 1.53 16.65 13.63
CA ASP A 124 0.26 17.31 13.35
C ASP A 124 -0.66 16.38 12.55
N PRO A 125 -1.52 15.59 13.24
CA PRO A 125 -2.46 14.69 12.59
C PRO A 125 -3.46 15.35 11.64
N ASP A 126 -3.64 16.67 11.72
CA ASP A 126 -4.52 17.42 10.81
C ASP A 126 -3.95 17.56 9.39
N GLN A 127 -2.67 17.23 9.20
CA GLN A 127 -2.04 17.12 7.87
C GLN A 127 -2.31 15.79 7.17
N THR A 128 -2.98 14.83 7.82
CA THR A 128 -3.32 13.56 7.20
C THR A 128 -4.43 13.69 6.16
N LEU A 129 -4.44 12.77 5.18
CA LEU A 129 -5.51 12.73 4.16
C LEU A 129 -6.89 12.53 4.77
N SER A 130 -7.00 11.75 5.84
CA SER A 130 -8.26 11.54 6.56
C SER A 130 -8.75 12.83 7.23
N ALA A 131 -7.86 13.64 7.80
CA ALA A 131 -8.22 14.94 8.36
C ALA A 131 -8.71 15.91 7.28
N ARG A 132 -8.01 15.94 6.13
CA ARG A 132 -8.43 16.74 4.97
C ARG A 132 -9.82 16.32 4.49
N MET A 133 -10.08 15.01 4.38
CA MET A 133 -11.38 14.50 3.96
C MET A 133 -12.50 14.96 4.91
N LEU A 134 -12.29 14.87 6.21
CA LEU A 134 -13.28 15.31 7.19
C LEU A 134 -13.54 16.81 7.13
N ARG A 135 -12.50 17.63 7.01
CA ARG A 135 -12.68 19.09 6.82
C ARG A 135 -13.51 19.41 5.58
N GLU A 136 -13.21 18.78 4.45
CA GLU A 136 -13.96 19.03 3.22
C GLU A 136 -15.42 18.54 3.31
N MET A 137 -15.68 17.47 4.04
CA MET A 137 -17.06 17.04 4.34
C MET A 137 -17.80 18.08 5.18
N GLU A 138 -17.16 18.60 6.22
CA GLU A 138 -17.74 19.63 7.10
C GLU A 138 -18.00 20.94 6.34
N GLU A 139 -17.03 21.43 5.59
CA GLU A 139 -17.11 22.66 4.80
C GLU A 139 -18.17 22.57 3.68
N SER A 140 -18.28 21.41 3.04
CA SER A 140 -19.21 21.20 1.93
C SER A 140 -20.60 20.73 2.34
N GLY A 141 -20.76 20.24 3.58
CA GLY A 141 -21.99 19.59 4.05
C GLY A 141 -22.29 18.25 3.34
N LEU A 142 -21.33 17.66 2.62
CA LEU A 142 -21.50 16.41 1.90
C LEU A 142 -21.16 15.22 2.79
N SER A 143 -21.86 14.11 2.59
CA SER A 143 -21.45 12.83 3.14
C SER A 143 -20.17 12.32 2.46
N TYR A 144 -19.47 11.37 3.09
CA TYR A 144 -18.29 10.72 2.51
C TYR A 144 -18.54 10.22 1.08
N SER A 145 -19.63 9.48 0.86
CA SER A 145 -19.96 8.94 -0.47
C SER A 145 -20.22 10.02 -1.51
N GLN A 146 -20.87 11.12 -1.13
CA GLN A 146 -21.11 12.24 -2.03
C GLN A 146 -19.81 12.96 -2.40
N LEU A 147 -18.93 13.17 -1.42
CA LEU A 147 -17.63 13.80 -1.64
C LEU A 147 -16.74 12.91 -2.52
N ALA A 148 -16.65 11.61 -2.23
CA ALA A 148 -15.92 10.65 -3.04
C ALA A 148 -16.43 10.60 -4.49
N LEU A 149 -17.76 10.61 -4.68
CA LEU A 149 -18.36 10.66 -6.03
C LEU A 149 -18.03 11.97 -6.75
N ARG A 150 -17.99 13.11 -6.05
CA ARG A 150 -17.56 14.41 -6.62
C ARG A 150 -16.15 14.31 -7.18
N TYR A 151 -15.19 13.80 -6.41
CA TYR A 151 -13.81 13.59 -6.87
C TYR A 151 -13.72 12.59 -8.02
N SER A 152 -14.42 11.45 -7.93
CA SER A 152 -14.45 10.46 -9.01
C SER A 152 -14.93 11.06 -10.35
N ARG A 153 -15.97 11.89 -10.32
CA ARG A 153 -16.46 12.59 -11.52
C ARG A 153 -15.49 13.63 -12.04
N GLN A 154 -14.81 14.36 -11.16
CA GLN A 154 -13.78 15.32 -11.52
C GLN A 154 -12.63 14.63 -12.27
N TRP A 155 -12.09 13.56 -11.71
CA TRP A 155 -10.98 12.80 -12.30
C TRP A 155 -11.40 12.10 -13.58
N HIS A 156 -12.61 11.55 -13.64
CA HIS A 156 -13.15 10.99 -14.86
C HIS A 156 -13.20 12.03 -16.00
N ALA A 157 -13.71 13.22 -15.73
CA ALA A 157 -13.74 14.29 -16.70
C ALA A 157 -12.34 14.71 -17.16
N GLN A 158 -11.38 14.78 -16.24
CA GLN A 158 -9.99 15.08 -16.58
C GLN A 158 -9.39 14.00 -17.48
N HIS A 159 -9.56 12.72 -17.17
CA HIS A 159 -9.05 11.62 -18.02
C HIS A 159 -9.66 11.61 -19.42
N LEU A 160 -10.92 12.00 -19.55
CA LEU A 160 -11.53 12.14 -20.86
C LEU A 160 -10.99 13.34 -21.67
N SER A 161 -10.53 14.40 -20.99
CA SER A 161 -9.97 15.59 -21.64
C SER A 161 -8.47 15.45 -21.98
N ASP A 162 -7.81 14.41 -21.47
CA ASP A 162 -6.39 14.11 -21.72
C ASP A 162 -6.28 12.72 -22.42
N PRO A 163 -6.63 12.64 -23.72
CA PRO A 163 -6.64 11.37 -24.43
C PRO A 163 -5.21 10.85 -24.63
N LEU A 164 -5.10 9.54 -24.66
CA LEU A 164 -3.85 8.88 -25.04
C LEU A 164 -3.39 9.34 -26.43
N SER A 165 -2.08 9.43 -26.62
CA SER A 165 -1.53 9.62 -27.96
C SER A 165 -1.98 8.49 -28.90
N GLU A 166 -2.07 8.77 -30.21
CA GLU A 166 -2.44 7.76 -31.20
C GLU A 166 -1.51 6.53 -31.12
N ALA A 167 -0.21 6.76 -30.93
CA ALA A 167 0.78 5.68 -30.79
C ALA A 167 0.51 4.82 -29.54
N ALA A 168 0.27 5.43 -28.38
CA ALA A 168 -0.05 4.71 -27.15
C ALA A 168 -1.37 3.93 -27.27
N SER A 169 -2.39 4.54 -27.89
CA SER A 169 -3.67 3.89 -28.12
C SER A 169 -3.54 2.68 -29.05
N ALA A 170 -2.75 2.80 -30.13
CA ALA A 170 -2.47 1.70 -31.04
C ALA A 170 -1.72 0.56 -30.34
N GLN A 171 -0.70 0.89 -29.54
CA GLN A 171 0.07 -0.11 -28.78
C GLN A 171 -0.82 -0.88 -27.80
N LEU A 172 -1.69 -0.21 -27.06
CA LEU A 172 -2.61 -0.86 -26.11
C LEU A 172 -3.62 -1.77 -26.82
N LYS A 173 -4.11 -1.39 -28.01
CA LYS A 173 -5.00 -2.24 -28.81
C LYS A 173 -4.31 -3.52 -29.27
N ILE A 174 -3.08 -3.40 -29.79
CA ILE A 174 -2.27 -4.56 -30.18
C ILE A 174 -2.04 -5.50 -28.98
N GLU A 175 -1.68 -4.96 -27.83
CA GLU A 175 -1.44 -5.75 -26.63
C GLU A 175 -2.72 -6.46 -26.13
N ALA A 176 -3.86 -5.78 -26.19
CA ALA A 176 -5.16 -6.38 -25.86
C ALA A 176 -5.51 -7.54 -26.78
N GLU A 177 -5.36 -7.39 -28.11
CA GLU A 177 -5.59 -8.45 -29.08
C GLU A 177 -4.65 -9.64 -28.86
N GLN A 178 -3.36 -9.39 -28.66
CA GLN A 178 -2.38 -10.43 -28.37
C GLN A 178 -2.66 -11.14 -27.03
N SER A 179 -3.13 -10.42 -26.03
CA SER A 179 -3.51 -10.99 -24.72
C SER A 179 -4.65 -12.00 -24.87
N ILE A 180 -5.68 -11.66 -25.65
CA ILE A 180 -6.80 -12.56 -25.93
C ILE A 180 -6.31 -13.79 -26.70
N GLN A 181 -5.45 -13.60 -27.72
CA GLN A 181 -4.87 -14.73 -28.46
C GLN A 181 -4.04 -15.66 -27.58
N ARG A 182 -3.22 -15.10 -26.66
CA ARG A 182 -2.47 -15.88 -25.68
C ARG A 182 -3.39 -16.66 -24.75
N GLN A 183 -4.48 -16.04 -24.28
CA GLN A 183 -5.49 -16.72 -23.47
C GLN A 183 -6.08 -17.93 -24.20
N HIS A 184 -6.58 -17.74 -25.41
CA HIS A 184 -7.13 -18.85 -26.20
C HIS A 184 -6.11 -19.95 -26.48
N ALA A 185 -4.85 -19.61 -26.70
CA ALA A 185 -3.79 -20.60 -26.89
C ALA A 185 -3.53 -21.43 -25.62
N ILE A 186 -3.57 -20.80 -24.43
CA ILE A 186 -3.43 -21.50 -23.14
C ILE A 186 -4.64 -22.41 -22.90
N GLU A 187 -5.86 -21.88 -23.10
CA GLU A 187 -7.10 -22.66 -22.93
C GLU A 187 -7.16 -23.87 -23.88
N ALA A 188 -6.67 -23.72 -25.12
CA ALA A 188 -6.63 -24.81 -26.07
C ALA A 188 -5.60 -25.90 -25.75
N GLN A 189 -4.59 -25.57 -24.95
CA GLN A 189 -3.57 -26.52 -24.47
C GLN A 189 -3.95 -27.16 -23.14
N ASP A 190 -4.94 -26.62 -22.45
CA ASP A 190 -5.43 -27.18 -21.19
C ASP A 190 -6.17 -28.48 -21.46
N SER A 191 -5.62 -29.57 -20.96
CA SER A 191 -6.15 -30.91 -21.12
C SER A 191 -6.64 -31.55 -19.82
N GLU A 192 -6.45 -30.83 -18.69
CA GLU A 192 -6.85 -31.31 -17.38
C GLU A 192 -8.20 -30.74 -16.95
N SER A 193 -9.04 -31.60 -16.33
CA SER A 193 -10.25 -31.08 -15.71
C SER A 193 -9.92 -30.30 -14.45
N PHE A 194 -10.81 -29.39 -14.06
CA PHE A 194 -10.64 -28.62 -12.81
C PHE A 194 -10.57 -29.53 -11.58
N GLU A 195 -11.30 -30.64 -11.58
CA GLU A 195 -11.31 -31.62 -10.52
C GLU A 195 -9.97 -32.37 -10.43
N ASP A 196 -9.36 -32.71 -11.56
CA ASP A 196 -8.04 -33.35 -11.60
C ASP A 196 -6.96 -32.36 -11.11
N TYR A 197 -7.01 -31.12 -11.57
CA TYR A 197 -6.14 -30.03 -11.08
C TYR A 197 -6.24 -29.86 -9.56
N LEU A 198 -7.45 -29.78 -9.01
CA LEU A 198 -7.65 -29.65 -7.56
C LEU A 198 -7.09 -30.87 -6.81
N SER A 199 -7.31 -32.07 -7.32
CA SER A 199 -6.80 -33.28 -6.71
C SER A 199 -5.28 -33.27 -6.64
N LEU A 200 -4.60 -32.88 -7.71
CA LEU A 200 -3.14 -32.74 -7.76
C LEU A 200 -2.65 -31.63 -6.84
N PHE A 201 -3.35 -30.51 -6.82
CA PHE A 201 -3.02 -29.36 -5.96
C PHE A 201 -3.04 -29.77 -4.48
N TYR A 202 -4.10 -30.44 -4.02
CA TYR A 202 -4.19 -30.85 -2.61
C TYR A 202 -3.23 -31.99 -2.25
N GLN A 203 -2.88 -32.88 -3.17
CA GLN A 203 -1.86 -33.92 -2.94
C GLN A 203 -0.48 -33.32 -2.61
N GLN A 204 -0.13 -32.16 -3.19
CA GLN A 204 1.13 -31.46 -2.90
C GLN A 204 1.21 -30.98 -1.44
N TYR A 205 0.10 -30.65 -0.80
CA TYR A 205 0.07 -30.23 0.60
C TYR A 205 0.12 -31.41 1.57
N GLN A 206 -0.46 -32.55 1.22
CA GLN A 206 -0.44 -33.76 2.05
C GLN A 206 0.96 -34.40 2.14
N SER A 207 1.79 -34.25 1.11
CA SER A 207 3.15 -34.80 1.09
C SER A 207 4.17 -34.00 1.93
N ASN A 208 3.83 -32.83 2.46
CA ASN A 208 4.71 -31.99 3.28
C ASN A 208 4.47 -32.18 4.81
N GLU A 209 3.52 -33.03 5.22
CA GLU A 209 3.24 -33.32 6.64
C GLU A 209 3.83 -34.66 7.12
N ALA A 210 4.72 -35.30 6.37
CA ALA A 210 5.37 -36.56 6.71
C ALA A 210 6.85 -36.41 7.11
#